data_340661db5c8fcc7b1b1017afb32c37fb
#
_entry.id   340661db5c8fcc7b1b1017afb32c37fb
#
_cell.length_a   1.000
_cell.length_b   1.000
_cell.length_c   1.000
_cell.angle_alpha   90.00
_cell.angle_beta   90.00
_cell.angle_gamma   90.00
#
_symmetry.space_group_name_H-M   'P 1'
#
loop_
_entity.id
_entity.type
_entity.pdbx_description
1 polymer ?
#
loop_
_entity_poly.entity_id
_entity_poly.type
_entity_poly.pdbx_seq_one_letter_code
_entity_poly.pdbx_strand_id
1 'polypeptide(L)'
;ILALRALLEEMGGFAPLYLPAYCEDTDLAFRMRARGCKVYFQPRAVVVHHEGISHGTDTGSGIKAHQVTNQRKFRERWKDVLEREQFANAELPFLAHDRSQLRKTILVIDHYVPQPDRDAGSRTMWQFMGLFRKQGMSVKFWPENLWYDPVYTPRLQQEGVEVFYGPEYGGRFEQWIRENGACIDYVLLSRPHISVQFIEALRRHTDATLVYYGHDIHHLRLQAQIAIGDDGEQVRAEMHKMQAFEESVWRSVDTIYYPSVTETAQVDAWLRERALADVKTFTIPVYAFDSFADDPAG
;
A
#
# COMPACT_ATOMS: atom_id res chain seq x y z
N ILE A 1 2.42 -5.98 -25.69
CA ILE A 1 2.95 -4.70 -25.15
C ILE A 1 2.21 -3.56 -25.80
N LEU A 2 1.75 -2.60 -25.01
CA LEU A 2 1.22 -1.32 -25.48
C LEU A 2 2.18 -0.21 -25.01
N ALA A 3 2.62 0.64 -25.91
CA ALA A 3 3.51 1.76 -25.62
C ALA A 3 3.10 2.98 -26.42
N LEU A 4 3.46 4.17 -25.93
CA LEU A 4 3.29 5.41 -26.71
C LEU A 4 4.22 5.35 -27.92
N ARG A 5 3.65 5.50 -29.12
CA ARG A 5 4.38 5.40 -30.39
C ARG A 5 5.56 6.37 -30.47
N ALA A 6 5.33 7.64 -30.15
CA ALA A 6 6.38 8.66 -30.17
C ALA A 6 7.57 8.32 -29.25
N LEU A 7 7.29 7.81 -28.05
CA LEU A 7 8.33 7.38 -27.10
C LEU A 7 9.10 6.16 -27.65
N LEU A 8 8.40 5.21 -28.25
CA LEU A 8 9.03 4.02 -28.84
C LEU A 8 9.94 4.40 -30.02
N GLU A 9 9.51 5.32 -30.88
CA GLU A 9 10.28 5.85 -32.00
C GLU A 9 11.53 6.62 -31.52
N GLU A 10 11.36 7.51 -30.53
CA GLU A 10 12.46 8.23 -29.89
C GLU A 10 13.51 7.28 -29.28
N MET A 11 13.06 6.18 -28.72
CA MET A 11 13.94 5.16 -28.12
C MET A 11 14.60 4.22 -29.14
N GLY A 12 14.25 4.33 -30.42
CA GLY A 12 14.72 3.46 -31.47
C GLY A 12 14.13 2.04 -31.44
N GLY A 13 12.95 1.87 -30.87
CA GLY A 13 12.27 0.57 -30.78
C GLY A 13 12.94 -0.42 -29.84
N PHE A 14 12.91 -1.70 -30.20
CA PHE A 14 13.62 -2.76 -29.48
C PHE A 14 15.13 -2.64 -29.69
N ALA A 15 15.92 -2.96 -28.65
CA ALA A 15 17.37 -2.86 -28.73
C ALA A 15 17.96 -3.97 -29.63
N PRO A 16 18.75 -3.62 -30.66
CA PRO A 16 19.39 -4.63 -31.55
C PRO A 16 20.32 -5.60 -30.83
N LEU A 17 20.73 -5.25 -29.60
CA LEU A 17 21.57 -6.09 -28.74
C LEU A 17 21.03 -7.51 -28.55
N TYR A 18 19.70 -7.65 -28.59
CA TYR A 18 18.98 -8.90 -28.30
C TYR A 18 18.53 -9.67 -29.54
N LEU A 19 18.97 -9.25 -30.72
CA LEU A 19 18.66 -10.02 -31.92
C LEU A 19 19.21 -11.47 -31.83
N PRO A 20 18.47 -12.45 -32.36
CA PRO A 20 17.21 -12.32 -33.07
C PRO A 20 15.97 -12.30 -32.16
N ALA A 21 16.07 -12.72 -30.88
CA ALA A 21 14.94 -12.79 -29.95
C ALA A 21 15.38 -12.94 -28.50
N TYR A 22 14.44 -12.75 -27.57
CA TYR A 22 14.49 -12.83 -26.09
C TYR A 22 15.15 -11.63 -25.41
N CYS A 23 14.50 -11.15 -24.36
CA CYS A 23 14.85 -10.01 -23.51
C CYS A 23 14.65 -8.62 -24.12
N GLU A 24 14.24 -8.49 -25.38
CA GLU A 24 13.99 -7.20 -26.05
C GLU A 24 12.81 -6.45 -25.43
N ASP A 25 11.76 -7.14 -25.04
CA ASP A 25 10.56 -6.61 -24.40
C ASP A 25 10.82 -6.19 -22.95
N THR A 26 11.54 -7.03 -22.21
CA THR A 26 11.96 -6.72 -20.85
C THR A 26 12.90 -5.53 -20.83
N ASP A 27 13.87 -5.48 -21.73
CA ASP A 27 14.80 -4.34 -21.90
C ASP A 27 14.06 -3.04 -22.24
N LEU A 28 13.04 -3.11 -23.09
CA LEU A 28 12.19 -1.95 -23.41
C LEU A 28 11.51 -1.42 -22.15
N ALA A 29 10.95 -2.29 -21.31
CA ALA A 29 10.33 -1.90 -20.06
C ALA A 29 11.33 -1.23 -19.09
N PHE A 30 12.56 -1.74 -18.99
CA PHE A 30 13.63 -1.14 -18.18
C PHE A 30 14.06 0.21 -18.72
N ARG A 31 14.23 0.37 -20.05
CA ARG A 31 14.58 1.64 -20.69
C ARG A 31 13.49 2.70 -20.50
N MET A 32 12.21 2.31 -20.59
CA MET A 32 11.08 3.21 -20.31
C MET A 32 11.10 3.69 -18.86
N ARG A 33 11.34 2.79 -17.92
CA ARG A 33 11.46 3.14 -16.50
C ARG A 33 12.64 4.05 -16.20
N ALA A 34 13.78 3.82 -16.84
CA ALA A 34 14.95 4.69 -16.71
C ALA A 34 14.68 6.14 -17.18
N ARG A 35 13.64 6.34 -18.01
CA ARG A 35 13.14 7.66 -18.43
C ARG A 35 12.01 8.23 -17.55
N GLY A 36 11.76 7.62 -16.39
CA GLY A 36 10.70 8.04 -15.48
C GLY A 36 9.28 7.58 -15.87
N CYS A 37 9.15 6.77 -16.95
CA CYS A 37 7.85 6.23 -17.33
C CYS A 37 7.43 5.11 -16.38
N LYS A 38 6.11 4.98 -16.19
CA LYS A 38 5.52 3.86 -15.46
C LYS A 38 5.27 2.67 -16.40
N VAL A 39 5.49 1.47 -15.92
CA VAL A 39 5.16 0.22 -16.60
C VAL A 39 4.06 -0.46 -15.79
N TYR A 40 2.91 -0.71 -16.42
CA TYR A 40 1.74 -1.29 -15.78
C TYR A 40 1.47 -2.70 -16.29
N PHE A 41 1.05 -3.57 -15.39
CA PHE A 41 0.42 -4.82 -15.73
C PHE A 41 -1.08 -4.61 -15.95
N GLN A 42 -1.62 -5.09 -17.08
CA GLN A 42 -3.05 -5.01 -17.39
C GLN A 42 -3.65 -6.42 -17.38
N PRO A 43 -4.32 -6.85 -16.30
CA PRO A 43 -4.80 -8.22 -16.16
C PRO A 43 -5.91 -8.60 -17.17
N ARG A 44 -6.61 -7.61 -17.74
CA ARG A 44 -7.62 -7.85 -18.81
C ARG A 44 -7.01 -8.04 -20.20
N ALA A 45 -5.72 -7.77 -20.37
CA ALA A 45 -5.02 -8.04 -21.64
C ALA A 45 -4.54 -9.49 -21.65
N VAL A 46 -5.44 -10.39 -21.96
CA VAL A 46 -5.19 -11.84 -21.98
C VAL A 46 -4.73 -12.26 -23.36
N VAL A 47 -3.59 -12.94 -23.42
CA VAL A 47 -3.04 -13.55 -24.64
C VAL A 47 -2.80 -15.02 -24.37
N VAL A 48 -3.30 -15.89 -25.25
CA VAL A 48 -3.01 -17.33 -25.20
C VAL A 48 -1.68 -17.58 -25.91
N HIS A 49 -0.69 -18.04 -25.15
CA HIS A 49 0.64 -18.38 -25.67
C HIS A 49 0.81 -19.89 -25.69
N HIS A 50 0.90 -20.46 -26.88
CA HIS A 50 1.12 -21.90 -27.08
C HIS A 50 2.63 -22.18 -27.10
N GLU A 51 3.19 -22.52 -25.94
CA GLU A 51 4.62 -22.81 -25.83
C GLU A 51 5.05 -23.99 -26.70
N GLY A 52 6.23 -23.87 -27.32
CA GLY A 52 6.86 -24.94 -28.09
C GLY A 52 6.39 -25.14 -29.52
N ILE A 53 5.26 -24.53 -29.94
CA ILE A 53 4.75 -24.70 -31.31
C ILE A 53 5.65 -24.03 -32.34
N SER A 54 6.16 -22.82 -32.05
CA SER A 54 6.93 -22.04 -33.04
C SER A 54 8.43 -22.33 -33.00
N HIS A 55 9.00 -22.68 -31.84
CA HIS A 55 10.46 -22.72 -31.67
C HIS A 55 10.95 -23.91 -30.80
N GLY A 56 10.12 -24.89 -30.52
CA GLY A 56 10.48 -26.02 -29.64
C GLY A 56 10.70 -25.62 -28.17
N THR A 57 11.19 -26.55 -27.36
CA THR A 57 11.49 -26.34 -25.92
C THR A 57 12.98 -26.43 -25.59
N ASP A 58 13.82 -26.86 -26.54
CA ASP A 58 15.26 -27.05 -26.36
C ASP A 58 15.99 -25.68 -26.37
N THR A 59 16.64 -25.35 -25.24
CA THR A 59 17.45 -24.14 -25.10
C THR A 59 18.90 -24.31 -25.65
N GLY A 60 19.28 -25.50 -26.06
CA GLY A 60 20.61 -25.80 -26.65
C GLY A 60 20.68 -25.58 -28.16
N SER A 61 19.55 -25.39 -28.84
CA SER A 61 19.50 -25.27 -30.30
C SER A 61 18.47 -24.26 -30.81
N GLY A 62 18.62 -23.82 -32.05
CA GLY A 62 17.70 -22.87 -32.71
C GLY A 62 17.63 -21.53 -32.04
N ILE A 63 16.48 -20.83 -32.19
CA ILE A 63 16.23 -19.49 -31.60
C ILE A 63 16.31 -19.50 -30.08
N LYS A 64 15.93 -20.59 -29.39
CA LYS A 64 16.00 -20.69 -27.94
C LYS A 64 17.41 -20.67 -27.36
N ALA A 65 18.43 -21.05 -28.11
CA ALA A 65 19.83 -20.90 -27.71
C ALA A 65 20.21 -19.43 -27.42
N HIS A 66 19.54 -18.47 -28.08
CA HIS A 66 19.74 -17.04 -27.83
C HIS A 66 19.17 -16.59 -26.49
N GLN A 67 18.24 -17.32 -25.89
CA GLN A 67 17.66 -16.97 -24.60
C GLN A 67 18.71 -16.88 -23.51
N VAL A 68 19.57 -17.87 -23.38
CA VAL A 68 20.67 -17.92 -22.38
C VAL A 68 21.67 -16.78 -22.61
N THR A 69 22.06 -16.58 -23.87
CA THR A 69 23.00 -15.51 -24.24
C THR A 69 22.43 -14.14 -23.97
N ASN A 70 21.17 -13.89 -24.33
CA ASN A 70 20.54 -12.59 -24.18
C ASN A 70 20.16 -12.30 -22.71
N GLN A 71 19.84 -13.31 -21.90
CA GLN A 71 19.72 -13.17 -20.45
C GLN A 71 21.02 -12.70 -19.81
N ARG A 72 22.19 -13.21 -20.25
CA ARG A 72 23.48 -12.73 -19.76
C ARG A 72 23.72 -11.27 -20.13
N LYS A 73 23.50 -10.89 -21.42
CA LYS A 73 23.62 -9.51 -21.88
C LYS A 73 22.67 -8.57 -21.11
N PHE A 74 21.45 -9.04 -20.82
CA PHE A 74 20.48 -8.29 -20.04
C PHE A 74 20.97 -8.05 -18.60
N ARG A 75 21.49 -9.09 -17.94
CA ARG A 75 22.07 -8.97 -16.59
C ARG A 75 23.26 -8.01 -16.55
N GLU A 76 24.15 -8.10 -17.53
CA GLU A 76 25.30 -7.18 -17.64
C GLU A 76 24.85 -5.73 -17.83
N ARG A 77 23.90 -5.51 -18.72
CA ARG A 77 23.38 -4.15 -19.03
C ARG A 77 22.69 -3.49 -17.85
N TRP A 78 21.90 -4.26 -17.12
CA TRP A 78 21.04 -3.76 -16.05
C TRP A 78 21.54 -4.15 -14.66
N LYS A 79 22.79 -4.56 -14.53
CA LYS A 79 23.37 -5.08 -13.29
C LYS A 79 23.04 -4.21 -12.08
N ASP A 80 23.35 -2.93 -12.12
CA ASP A 80 23.17 -2.01 -10.98
C ASP A 80 21.69 -1.85 -10.60
N VAL A 81 20.78 -1.86 -11.58
CA VAL A 81 19.33 -1.77 -11.34
C VAL A 81 18.81 -3.07 -10.75
N LEU A 82 19.26 -4.20 -11.28
CA LEU A 82 18.86 -5.53 -10.79
C LEU A 82 19.32 -5.75 -9.33
N GLU A 83 20.58 -5.43 -9.02
CA GLU A 83 21.14 -5.55 -7.68
C GLU A 83 20.50 -4.60 -6.67
N ARG A 84 20.05 -3.43 -7.12
CA ARG A 84 19.41 -2.43 -6.26
C ARG A 84 17.91 -2.65 -6.03
N GLU A 85 17.17 -3.13 -7.05
CA GLU A 85 15.72 -3.11 -7.05
C GLU A 85 15.05 -4.49 -7.07
N GLN A 86 15.78 -5.53 -7.49
CA GLN A 86 15.19 -6.84 -7.76
C GLN A 86 15.73 -7.93 -6.84
N PHE A 87 14.92 -8.94 -6.59
CA PHE A 87 15.35 -10.16 -5.90
C PHE A 87 15.80 -11.22 -6.92
N ALA A 88 16.85 -11.96 -6.58
CA ALA A 88 17.36 -13.04 -7.43
C ALA A 88 16.42 -14.26 -7.40
N ASN A 89 16.32 -14.97 -8.53
CA ASN A 89 15.74 -16.32 -8.61
C ASN A 89 14.31 -16.46 -8.06
N ALA A 90 13.48 -15.43 -8.18
CA ALA A 90 12.11 -15.36 -7.65
C ALA A 90 12.03 -15.55 -6.11
N GLU A 91 13.10 -15.23 -5.40
CA GLU A 91 13.08 -15.15 -3.95
C GLU A 91 12.13 -14.03 -3.49
N LEU A 92 11.43 -14.25 -2.38
CA LEU A 92 10.51 -13.30 -1.77
C LEU A 92 9.53 -12.67 -2.79
N PRO A 93 8.65 -13.46 -3.44
CA PRO A 93 7.76 -12.97 -4.50
C PRO A 93 6.93 -11.76 -4.09
N PHE A 94 6.52 -11.70 -2.81
CA PHE A 94 5.76 -10.60 -2.24
C PHE A 94 6.47 -9.24 -2.35
N LEU A 95 7.78 -9.21 -2.17
CA LEU A 95 8.60 -8.00 -2.32
C LEU A 95 9.09 -7.83 -3.77
N ALA A 96 9.35 -8.93 -4.46
CA ALA A 96 9.95 -8.92 -5.78
C ALA A 96 9.07 -8.23 -6.83
N HIS A 97 7.75 -8.45 -6.81
CA HIS A 97 6.85 -7.84 -7.79
C HIS A 97 6.75 -6.31 -7.66
N ASP A 98 7.05 -5.75 -6.48
CA ASP A 98 7.11 -4.31 -6.24
C ASP A 98 8.50 -3.71 -6.39
N ARG A 99 9.50 -4.52 -6.71
CA ARG A 99 10.90 -4.06 -6.72
C ARG A 99 11.32 -3.46 -5.38
N SER A 100 11.00 -4.17 -4.30
CA SER A 100 11.08 -3.63 -2.93
C SER A 100 12.35 -4.02 -2.18
N GLN A 101 13.42 -4.44 -2.87
CA GLN A 101 14.63 -4.91 -2.19
C GLN A 101 15.19 -3.91 -1.16
N LEU A 102 15.14 -2.61 -1.48
CA LEU A 102 15.61 -1.54 -0.59
C LEU A 102 14.47 -0.64 -0.07
N ARG A 103 13.22 -1.02 -0.27
CA ARG A 103 12.07 -0.21 0.09
C ARG A 103 11.40 -0.78 1.32
N LYS A 104 11.07 0.10 2.27
CA LYS A 104 10.20 -0.27 3.38
C LYS A 104 8.78 -0.51 2.90
N THR A 105 8.13 -1.51 3.46
CA THR A 105 6.75 -1.86 3.14
C THR A 105 5.82 -1.40 4.25
N ILE A 106 4.77 -0.67 3.89
CA ILE A 106 3.70 -0.28 4.80
C ILE A 106 2.37 -0.88 4.36
N LEU A 107 1.70 -1.56 5.29
CA LEU A 107 0.33 -2.03 5.16
C LEU A 107 -0.61 -0.99 5.79
N VAL A 108 -1.53 -0.47 5.02
CA VAL A 108 -2.57 0.45 5.50
C VAL A 108 -3.88 -0.31 5.58
N ILE A 109 -4.54 -0.27 6.74
CA ILE A 109 -5.82 -0.94 6.98
C ILE A 109 -6.88 0.11 7.35
N ASP A 110 -7.96 0.15 6.58
CA ASP A 110 -9.11 1.01 6.84
C ASP A 110 -10.41 0.30 6.43
N HIS A 111 -11.55 0.92 6.64
CA HIS A 111 -12.88 0.32 6.42
C HIS A 111 -13.12 -0.03 4.94
N TYR A 112 -12.92 0.91 4.02
CA TYR A 112 -13.16 0.77 2.59
C TYR A 112 -12.12 1.53 1.78
N VAL A 113 -12.13 1.32 0.46
CA VAL A 113 -11.26 2.08 -0.47
C VAL A 113 -11.57 3.57 -0.34
N PRO A 114 -10.60 4.42 0.05
CA PRO A 114 -10.85 5.82 0.33
C PRO A 114 -11.41 6.58 -0.87
N GLN A 115 -12.41 7.42 -0.62
CA GLN A 115 -13.10 8.27 -1.58
C GLN A 115 -12.82 9.74 -1.25
N PRO A 116 -11.67 10.31 -1.66
CA PRO A 116 -11.11 11.56 -1.14
C PRO A 116 -11.94 12.81 -1.42
N ASP A 117 -12.87 12.74 -2.35
CA ASP A 117 -13.81 13.80 -2.71
C ASP A 117 -15.17 13.67 -2.02
N ARG A 118 -15.36 12.65 -1.17
CA ARG A 118 -16.65 12.39 -0.49
C ARG A 118 -16.60 12.58 1.01
N ASP A 119 -15.51 12.19 1.67
CA ASP A 119 -15.39 12.35 3.11
C ASP A 119 -13.97 12.70 3.55
N ALA A 120 -13.90 13.32 4.74
CA ALA A 120 -12.67 13.83 5.33
C ALA A 120 -11.66 12.72 5.67
N GLY A 121 -12.14 11.62 6.23
CA GLY A 121 -11.29 10.48 6.60
C GLY A 121 -10.66 9.83 5.38
N SER A 122 -11.45 9.61 4.33
CA SER A 122 -10.95 9.12 3.04
C SER A 122 -9.89 10.02 2.45
N ARG A 123 -10.08 11.34 2.51
CA ARG A 123 -9.08 12.31 2.04
C ARG A 123 -7.76 12.17 2.81
N THR A 124 -7.84 12.06 4.12
CA THR A 124 -6.67 11.87 4.98
C THR A 124 -5.91 10.58 4.63
N MET A 125 -6.62 9.46 4.52
CA MET A 125 -6.00 8.18 4.21
C MET A 125 -5.37 8.16 2.81
N TRP A 126 -6.03 8.79 1.82
CA TRP A 126 -5.47 8.97 0.49
C TRP A 126 -4.16 9.76 0.51
N GLN A 127 -4.13 10.87 1.27
CA GLN A 127 -2.92 11.70 1.42
C GLN A 127 -1.79 10.94 2.13
N PHE A 128 -2.07 10.15 3.17
CA PHE A 128 -1.05 9.33 3.81
C PHE A 128 -0.45 8.31 2.86
N MET A 129 -1.26 7.59 2.09
CA MET A 129 -0.73 6.66 1.10
C MET A 129 0.12 7.37 0.03
N GLY A 130 -0.30 8.55 -0.41
CA GLY A 130 0.47 9.41 -1.30
C GLY A 130 1.81 9.85 -0.69
N LEU A 131 1.81 10.23 0.59
CA LEU A 131 3.01 10.61 1.34
C LEU A 131 4.00 9.43 1.46
N PHE A 132 3.53 8.26 1.87
CA PHE A 132 4.38 7.07 1.99
C PHE A 132 5.03 6.70 0.65
N ARG A 133 4.30 6.81 -0.45
CA ARG A 133 4.85 6.60 -1.79
C ARG A 133 5.89 7.65 -2.17
N LYS A 134 5.64 8.94 -1.86
CA LYS A 134 6.63 10.03 -2.07
C LYS A 134 7.92 9.76 -1.27
N GLN A 135 7.81 9.12 -0.10
CA GLN A 135 8.96 8.68 0.71
C GLN A 135 9.62 7.38 0.19
N GLY A 136 9.17 6.86 -0.93
CA GLY A 136 9.76 5.66 -1.54
C GLY A 136 9.30 4.33 -0.94
N MET A 137 8.29 4.32 -0.07
CA MET A 137 7.76 3.08 0.51
C MET A 137 6.94 2.28 -0.50
N SER A 138 6.91 0.96 -0.34
CA SER A 138 5.92 0.07 -0.96
C SER A 138 4.64 0.12 -0.13
N VAL A 139 3.54 0.59 -0.73
CA VAL A 139 2.27 0.78 -0.03
C VAL A 139 1.27 -0.31 -0.42
N LYS A 140 0.81 -1.05 0.57
CA LYS A 140 -0.23 -2.06 0.49
C LYS A 140 -1.46 -1.53 1.19
N PHE A 141 -2.64 -1.71 0.62
CA PHE A 141 -3.89 -1.25 1.21
C PHE A 141 -4.88 -2.40 1.36
N TRP A 142 -5.31 -2.65 2.58
CA TRP A 142 -6.31 -3.66 2.94
C TRP A 142 -7.59 -2.96 3.42
N PRO A 143 -8.61 -2.81 2.54
CA PRO A 143 -9.94 -2.40 3.00
C PRO A 143 -10.60 -3.54 3.76
N GLU A 144 -11.18 -3.28 4.91
CA GLU A 144 -11.83 -4.31 5.75
C GLU A 144 -12.97 -5.00 4.99
N ASN A 145 -13.74 -4.25 4.23
CA ASN A 145 -14.86 -4.77 3.44
C ASN A 145 -14.45 -5.53 2.18
N LEU A 146 -13.16 -5.49 1.79
CA LEU A 146 -12.59 -6.12 0.58
C LEU A 146 -13.36 -5.81 -0.72
N TRP A 147 -14.06 -4.69 -0.75
CA TRP A 147 -14.86 -4.27 -1.89
C TRP A 147 -14.00 -3.57 -2.95
N TYR A 148 -14.15 -3.99 -4.20
CA TYR A 148 -13.55 -3.30 -5.33
C TYR A 148 -14.37 -2.06 -5.69
N ASP A 149 -13.85 -0.88 -5.43
CA ASP A 149 -14.46 0.36 -5.90
C ASP A 149 -14.05 0.63 -7.36
N PRO A 150 -15.02 0.72 -8.30
CA PRO A 150 -14.70 0.85 -9.72
C PRO A 150 -14.05 2.18 -10.11
N VAL A 151 -14.14 3.20 -9.25
CA VAL A 151 -13.57 4.53 -9.49
C VAL A 151 -12.24 4.69 -8.77
N TYR A 152 -12.20 4.41 -7.46
CA TYR A 152 -11.06 4.75 -6.63
C TYR A 152 -10.01 3.64 -6.53
N THR A 153 -10.41 2.36 -6.63
CA THR A 153 -9.40 1.27 -6.66
C THR A 153 -8.43 1.40 -7.83
N PRO A 154 -8.88 1.60 -9.09
CA PRO A 154 -7.96 1.80 -10.20
C PRO A 154 -7.08 3.03 -10.06
N ARG A 155 -7.58 4.10 -9.45
CA ARG A 155 -6.79 5.33 -9.20
C ARG A 155 -5.65 5.07 -8.22
N LEU A 156 -5.91 4.39 -7.10
CA LEU A 156 -4.87 3.98 -6.15
C LEU A 156 -3.83 3.07 -6.80
N GLN A 157 -4.29 2.08 -7.58
CA GLN A 157 -3.41 1.15 -8.30
C GLN A 157 -2.53 1.89 -9.32
N GLN A 158 -3.08 2.85 -10.07
CA GLN A 158 -2.32 3.69 -11.00
C GLN A 158 -1.30 4.57 -10.30
N GLU A 159 -1.57 4.95 -9.07
CA GLU A 159 -0.59 5.62 -8.23
C GLU A 159 0.48 4.67 -7.68
N GLY A 160 0.31 3.37 -7.76
CA GLY A 160 1.26 2.34 -7.32
C GLY A 160 1.00 1.85 -5.89
N VAL A 161 -0.24 1.93 -5.42
CA VAL A 161 -0.70 1.25 -4.21
C VAL A 161 -1.25 -0.12 -4.60
N GLU A 162 -0.79 -1.19 -3.96
CA GLU A 162 -1.42 -2.49 -4.09
C GLU A 162 -2.67 -2.54 -3.21
N VAL A 163 -3.83 -2.78 -3.82
CA VAL A 163 -5.12 -2.83 -3.13
C VAL A 163 -5.63 -4.27 -3.10
N PHE A 164 -5.88 -4.80 -1.91
CA PHE A 164 -6.48 -6.11 -1.73
C PHE A 164 -8.00 -6.03 -1.83
N TYR A 165 -8.61 -6.88 -2.60
CA TYR A 165 -10.07 -6.94 -2.76
C TYR A 165 -10.48 -8.31 -3.31
N GLY A 166 -11.76 -8.64 -3.15
CA GLY A 166 -12.34 -9.85 -3.69
C GLY A 166 -12.54 -10.95 -2.66
N PRO A 167 -13.37 -11.94 -3.00
CA PRO A 167 -13.76 -13.02 -2.08
C PRO A 167 -12.60 -13.93 -1.68
N GLU A 168 -11.52 -13.96 -2.48
CA GLU A 168 -10.32 -14.74 -2.19
C GLU A 168 -9.60 -14.30 -0.91
N TYR A 169 -9.79 -13.06 -0.46
CA TYR A 169 -9.22 -12.53 0.78
C TYR A 169 -10.20 -12.60 1.97
N GLY A 170 -11.49 -12.89 1.70
CA GLY A 170 -12.53 -12.93 2.72
C GLY A 170 -12.22 -13.91 3.85
N GLY A 171 -12.15 -13.42 5.08
CA GLY A 171 -11.80 -14.21 6.28
C GLY A 171 -10.37 -14.77 6.32
N ARG A 172 -9.49 -14.35 5.39
CA ARG A 172 -8.13 -14.90 5.25
C ARG A 172 -7.02 -13.94 5.67
N PHE A 173 -7.32 -12.85 6.35
CA PHE A 173 -6.29 -11.91 6.76
C PHE A 173 -5.21 -12.56 7.62
N GLU A 174 -5.58 -13.39 8.61
CA GLU A 174 -4.62 -14.05 9.48
C GLU A 174 -3.72 -15.03 8.71
N GLN A 175 -4.27 -15.75 7.74
CA GLN A 175 -3.45 -16.59 6.85
C GLN A 175 -2.49 -15.73 6.04
N TRP A 176 -2.99 -14.66 5.44
CA TRP A 176 -2.20 -13.78 4.58
C TRP A 176 -1.06 -13.11 5.35
N ILE A 177 -1.33 -12.58 6.56
CA ILE A 177 -0.28 -11.92 7.36
C ILE A 177 0.74 -12.92 7.92
N ARG A 178 0.33 -14.16 8.21
CA ARG A 178 1.25 -15.24 8.59
C ARG A 178 2.24 -15.57 7.47
N GLU A 179 1.78 -15.51 6.21
CA GLU A 179 2.61 -15.81 5.04
C GLU A 179 3.50 -14.63 4.65
N ASN A 180 3.08 -13.39 4.87
CA ASN A 180 3.72 -12.19 4.34
C ASN A 180 4.21 -11.21 5.42
N GLY A 181 3.88 -11.44 6.68
CA GLY A 181 4.12 -10.49 7.78
C GLY A 181 5.60 -10.14 8.00
N ALA A 182 6.50 -11.08 7.75
CA ALA A 182 7.94 -10.83 7.80
C ALA A 182 8.44 -9.81 6.76
N CYS A 183 7.64 -9.52 5.74
CA CYS A 183 7.92 -8.54 4.69
C CYS A 183 7.29 -7.16 4.96
N ILE A 184 6.59 -6.98 6.08
CA ILE A 184 5.93 -5.73 6.45
C ILE A 184 6.76 -5.02 7.52
N ASP A 185 7.15 -3.77 7.27
CA ASP A 185 7.90 -2.96 8.23
C ASP A 185 6.98 -2.11 9.12
N TYR A 186 5.88 -1.63 8.55
CA TYR A 186 4.92 -0.76 9.25
C TYR A 186 3.49 -1.16 8.93
N VAL A 187 2.61 -0.98 9.90
CA VAL A 187 1.15 -1.08 9.68
C VAL A 187 0.50 0.21 10.14
N LEU A 188 -0.25 0.87 9.27
CA LEU A 188 -1.11 1.98 9.65
C LEU A 188 -2.54 1.48 9.80
N LEU A 189 -3.06 1.60 11.01
CA LEU A 189 -4.43 1.27 11.38
C LEU A 189 -5.25 2.55 11.47
N SER A 190 -6.49 2.49 11.01
CA SER A 190 -7.44 3.60 11.10
C SER A 190 -8.80 3.07 11.55
N ARG A 191 -9.53 3.91 12.28
CA ARG A 191 -10.86 3.60 12.89
C ARG A 191 -10.80 2.49 13.94
N PRO A 192 -11.20 2.76 15.19
CA PRO A 192 -10.98 1.83 16.30
C PRO A 192 -11.72 0.49 16.11
N HIS A 193 -12.98 0.53 15.68
CA HIS A 193 -13.81 -0.66 15.44
C HIS A 193 -13.32 -1.54 14.28
N ILE A 194 -12.56 -0.99 13.35
CA ILE A 194 -11.87 -1.74 12.30
C ILE A 194 -10.55 -2.31 12.85
N SER A 195 -9.74 -1.45 13.45
CA SER A 195 -8.39 -1.80 13.93
C SER A 195 -8.37 -3.01 14.86
N VAL A 196 -9.32 -3.09 15.81
CA VAL A 196 -9.39 -4.20 16.79
C VAL A 196 -9.52 -5.57 16.14
N GLN A 197 -10.07 -5.65 14.93
CA GLN A 197 -10.25 -6.92 14.22
C GLN A 197 -8.93 -7.50 13.70
N PHE A 198 -7.90 -6.67 13.53
CA PHE A 198 -6.64 -7.04 12.89
C PHE A 198 -5.46 -7.13 13.86
N ILE A 199 -5.50 -6.40 14.98
CA ILE A 199 -4.36 -6.22 15.87
C ILE A 199 -3.81 -7.56 16.40
N GLU A 200 -4.67 -8.49 16.80
CA GLU A 200 -4.22 -9.77 17.34
C GLU A 200 -3.42 -10.58 16.31
N ALA A 201 -3.92 -10.67 15.08
CA ALA A 201 -3.23 -11.36 14.00
C ALA A 201 -1.91 -10.65 13.62
N LEU A 202 -1.91 -9.31 13.59
CA LEU A 202 -0.70 -8.52 13.36
C LEU A 202 0.35 -8.78 14.43
N ARG A 203 0.01 -8.67 15.70
CA ARG A 203 0.94 -8.92 16.82
C ARG A 203 1.48 -10.35 16.87
N ARG A 204 0.72 -11.32 16.37
CA ARG A 204 1.12 -12.73 16.32
C ARG A 204 2.07 -13.06 15.17
N HIS A 205 1.93 -12.39 14.04
CA HIS A 205 2.54 -12.83 12.78
C HIS A 205 3.47 -11.81 12.10
N THR A 206 3.71 -10.65 12.72
CA THR A 206 4.66 -9.66 12.19
C THR A 206 5.36 -8.89 13.31
N ASP A 207 6.60 -8.50 13.06
CA ASP A 207 7.37 -7.59 13.90
C ASP A 207 7.22 -6.12 13.46
N ALA A 208 6.27 -5.83 12.58
CA ALA A 208 6.02 -4.48 12.06
C ALA A 208 5.65 -3.50 13.17
N THR A 209 6.11 -2.27 13.06
CA THR A 209 5.66 -1.18 13.92
C THR A 209 4.19 -0.87 13.63
N LEU A 210 3.31 -1.04 14.63
CA LEU A 210 1.90 -0.73 14.53
C LEU A 210 1.65 0.74 14.85
N VAL A 211 1.11 1.45 13.90
CA VAL A 211 0.76 2.86 14.00
C VAL A 211 -0.76 3.00 13.91
N TYR A 212 -1.35 3.72 14.82
CA TYR A 212 -2.77 4.06 14.77
C TYR A 212 -2.95 5.55 14.47
N TYR A 213 -3.82 5.87 13.52
CA TYR A 213 -4.29 7.21 13.26
C TYR A 213 -5.77 7.32 13.61
N GLY A 214 -6.05 8.02 14.70
CA GLY A 214 -7.41 8.39 15.11
C GLY A 214 -7.84 9.67 14.40
N HIS A 215 -8.97 9.62 13.69
CA HIS A 215 -9.54 10.82 13.05
C HIS A 215 -10.13 11.80 14.06
N ASP A 216 -10.71 11.25 15.12
CA ASP A 216 -11.17 11.90 16.34
C ASP A 216 -11.21 10.86 17.49
N ILE A 217 -11.41 11.30 18.72
CA ILE A 217 -11.74 10.39 19.82
C ILE A 217 -13.24 10.16 19.80
N HIS A 218 -13.66 9.04 19.19
CA HIS A 218 -15.06 8.76 18.88
C HIS A 218 -15.95 8.72 20.12
N HIS A 219 -15.50 8.11 21.24
CA HIS A 219 -16.33 8.08 22.44
C HIS A 219 -16.54 9.45 23.05
N LEU A 220 -15.56 10.36 22.96
CA LEU A 220 -15.72 11.74 23.44
C LEU A 220 -16.69 12.55 22.58
N ARG A 221 -16.67 12.32 21.26
CA ARG A 221 -17.68 12.92 20.35
C ARG A 221 -19.09 12.44 20.71
N LEU A 222 -19.28 11.15 20.97
CA LEU A 222 -20.55 10.59 21.41
C LEU A 222 -20.95 11.10 22.80
N GLN A 223 -19.99 11.26 23.71
CA GLN A 223 -20.23 11.88 25.01
C GLN A 223 -20.73 13.33 24.90
N ALA A 224 -20.11 14.11 23.99
CA ALA A 224 -20.58 15.47 23.70
C ALA A 224 -22.00 15.49 23.11
N GLN A 225 -22.33 14.53 22.23
CA GLN A 225 -23.66 14.33 21.68
C GLN A 225 -24.71 14.06 22.78
N ILE A 226 -24.38 13.18 23.73
CA ILE A 226 -25.21 12.91 24.90
C ILE A 226 -25.42 14.19 25.73
N ALA A 227 -24.37 14.98 25.94
CA ALA A 227 -24.43 16.20 26.76
C ALA A 227 -25.35 17.30 26.19
N ILE A 228 -25.59 17.29 24.88
CA ILE A 228 -26.53 18.25 24.22
C ILE A 228 -27.95 17.69 24.07
N GLY A 229 -28.25 16.54 24.68
CA GLY A 229 -29.61 16.01 24.79
C GLY A 229 -29.97 14.84 23.88
N ASP A 230 -29.03 14.34 23.05
CA ASP A 230 -29.21 13.11 22.30
C ASP A 230 -28.68 11.93 23.14
N ASP A 231 -29.41 11.57 24.19
CA ASP A 231 -28.97 10.68 25.26
C ASP A 231 -29.66 9.30 25.25
N GLY A 232 -30.19 8.89 24.10
CA GLY A 232 -30.84 7.60 23.93
C GLY A 232 -29.94 6.42 24.37
N GLU A 233 -30.58 5.32 24.83
CA GLU A 233 -29.87 4.11 25.29
C GLU A 233 -28.86 3.57 24.23
N GLN A 234 -29.23 3.65 22.95
CA GLN A 234 -28.37 3.23 21.86
C GLN A 234 -27.09 4.08 21.73
N VAL A 235 -27.19 5.41 21.90
CA VAL A 235 -26.04 6.32 21.83
C VAL A 235 -25.09 6.06 23.01
N ARG A 236 -25.65 5.83 24.21
CA ARG A 236 -24.84 5.47 25.39
C ARG A 236 -24.13 4.14 25.21
N ALA A 237 -24.84 3.11 24.72
CA ALA A 237 -24.24 1.80 24.43
C ALA A 237 -23.10 1.90 23.36
N GLU A 238 -23.34 2.67 22.30
CA GLU A 238 -22.32 2.89 21.26
C GLU A 238 -21.11 3.66 21.80
N MET A 239 -21.32 4.66 22.66
CA MET A 239 -20.24 5.39 23.33
C MET A 239 -19.32 4.44 24.13
N HIS A 240 -19.91 3.59 24.99
CA HIS A 240 -19.14 2.64 25.79
C HIS A 240 -18.42 1.61 24.93
N LYS A 241 -19.06 1.11 23.89
CA LYS A 241 -18.47 0.19 22.93
C LYS A 241 -17.28 0.82 22.20
N MET A 242 -17.44 2.06 21.76
CA MET A 242 -16.39 2.78 21.05
C MET A 242 -15.21 3.11 21.96
N GLN A 243 -15.48 3.49 23.23
CA GLN A 243 -14.44 3.65 24.24
C GLN A 243 -13.64 2.37 24.45
N ALA A 244 -14.31 1.23 24.56
CA ALA A 244 -13.62 -0.06 24.72
C ALA A 244 -12.73 -0.40 23.53
N PHE A 245 -13.18 -0.11 22.30
CA PHE A 245 -12.38 -0.30 21.10
C PHE A 245 -11.15 0.65 21.07
N GLU A 246 -11.34 1.93 21.35
CA GLU A 246 -10.24 2.90 21.38
C GLU A 246 -9.20 2.53 22.43
N GLU A 247 -9.63 2.23 23.66
CA GLU A 247 -8.73 1.81 24.72
C GLU A 247 -7.99 0.50 24.40
N SER A 248 -8.63 -0.44 23.70
CA SER A 248 -8.00 -1.67 23.23
C SER A 248 -6.92 -1.38 22.18
N VAL A 249 -7.20 -0.50 21.21
CA VAL A 249 -6.22 -0.08 20.20
C VAL A 249 -5.04 0.62 20.86
N TRP A 250 -5.29 1.61 21.74
CA TRP A 250 -4.22 2.38 22.38
C TRP A 250 -3.25 1.52 23.19
N ARG A 251 -3.72 0.42 23.80
CA ARG A 251 -2.85 -0.54 24.53
C ARG A 251 -2.02 -1.43 23.60
N SER A 252 -2.43 -1.53 22.35
CA SER A 252 -1.98 -2.62 21.48
C SER A 252 -1.13 -2.14 20.30
N VAL A 253 -0.90 -0.83 20.16
CA VAL A 253 -0.07 -0.23 19.10
C VAL A 253 1.20 0.41 19.66
N ASP A 254 2.17 0.69 18.79
CA ASP A 254 3.46 1.28 19.22
C ASP A 254 3.42 2.80 19.14
N THR A 255 2.60 3.35 18.24
CA THR A 255 2.51 4.80 18.03
C THR A 255 1.08 5.21 17.70
N ILE A 256 0.65 6.31 18.28
CA ILE A 256 -0.68 6.87 18.10
C ILE A 256 -0.57 8.30 17.58
N TYR A 257 -1.33 8.59 16.54
CA TYR A 257 -1.47 9.92 15.98
C TYR A 257 -2.92 10.39 16.07
N TYR A 258 -3.10 11.66 16.45
CA TYR A 258 -4.38 12.37 16.34
C TYR A 258 -4.19 13.71 15.63
N PRO A 259 -5.26 14.28 15.02
CA PRO A 259 -5.13 15.54 14.28
C PRO A 259 -5.01 16.77 15.17
N SER A 260 -5.43 16.70 16.44
CA SER A 260 -5.39 17.83 17.36
C SER A 260 -4.48 17.58 18.55
N VAL A 261 -3.85 18.66 19.02
CA VAL A 261 -3.04 18.65 20.26
C VAL A 261 -3.86 18.26 21.49
N THR A 262 -5.14 18.63 21.51
CA THR A 262 -6.04 18.34 22.65
C THR A 262 -6.30 16.84 22.74
N GLU A 263 -6.64 16.18 21.63
CA GLU A 263 -6.87 14.75 21.59
C GLU A 263 -5.59 13.96 21.89
N THR A 264 -4.48 14.38 21.31
CA THR A 264 -3.17 13.79 21.60
C THR A 264 -2.84 13.88 23.11
N ALA A 265 -3.06 15.03 23.74
CA ALA A 265 -2.81 15.21 25.17
C ALA A 265 -3.73 14.35 26.04
N GLN A 266 -4.99 14.14 25.65
CA GLN A 266 -5.95 13.29 26.36
C GLN A 266 -5.49 11.82 26.32
N VAL A 267 -5.09 11.33 25.14
CA VAL A 267 -4.59 9.95 24.98
C VAL A 267 -3.27 9.76 25.74
N ASP A 268 -2.38 10.73 25.68
CA ASP A 268 -1.12 10.68 26.40
C ASP A 268 -1.33 10.64 27.94
N ALA A 269 -2.27 11.43 28.46
CA ALA A 269 -2.65 11.37 29.87
C ALA A 269 -3.22 9.98 30.25
N TRP A 270 -4.11 9.45 29.41
CA TRP A 270 -4.71 8.12 29.60
C TRP A 270 -3.65 6.99 29.63
N LEU A 271 -2.62 7.07 28.73
CA LEU A 271 -1.51 6.12 28.68
C LEU A 271 -0.65 6.21 29.94
N ARG A 272 -0.32 7.42 30.40
CA ARG A 272 0.48 7.63 31.61
C ARG A 272 -0.19 7.10 32.86
N GLU A 273 -1.50 7.31 33.02
CA GLU A 273 -2.28 6.80 34.16
C GLU A 273 -2.23 5.26 34.25
N ARG A 274 -1.98 4.59 33.13
CA ARG A 274 -1.94 3.12 33.02
C ARG A 274 -0.51 2.55 32.90
N ALA A 275 0.49 3.40 33.05
CA ALA A 275 1.91 3.06 32.95
C ALA A 275 2.30 2.43 31.58
N LEU A 276 1.65 2.85 30.49
CA LEU A 276 1.93 2.42 29.13
C LEU A 276 2.96 3.33 28.45
N ALA A 277 4.14 3.44 29.06
CA ALA A 277 5.19 4.39 28.64
C ALA A 277 5.85 4.07 27.29
N ASP A 278 5.70 2.85 26.80
CA ASP A 278 6.29 2.41 25.53
C ASP A 278 5.50 2.91 24.31
N VAL A 279 4.23 3.27 24.49
CA VAL A 279 3.38 3.79 23.42
C VAL A 279 3.63 5.29 23.23
N LYS A 280 3.98 5.68 22.02
CA LYS A 280 4.28 7.08 21.68
C LYS A 280 3.05 7.78 21.12
N THR A 281 2.85 9.04 21.46
CA THR A 281 1.77 9.87 20.93
C THR A 281 2.30 11.08 20.18
N PHE A 282 1.67 11.44 19.07
CA PHE A 282 2.02 12.58 18.24
C PHE A 282 0.79 13.23 17.62
N THR A 283 0.92 14.50 17.25
CA THR A 283 -0.10 15.23 16.51
C THR A 283 0.29 15.37 15.05
N ILE A 284 -0.61 14.95 14.14
CA ILE A 284 -0.48 15.18 12.69
C ILE A 284 -1.77 15.83 12.20
N PRO A 285 -1.74 17.04 11.61
CA PRO A 285 -2.92 17.69 11.04
C PRO A 285 -3.63 16.82 10.00
N VAL A 286 -4.95 17.03 9.86
CA VAL A 286 -5.82 16.21 8.97
C VAL A 286 -5.40 16.30 7.51
N TYR A 287 -4.93 17.46 7.06
CA TYR A 287 -4.61 17.73 5.67
C TYR A 287 -3.26 18.43 5.49
N ALA A 288 -2.58 18.07 4.41
CA ALA A 288 -1.48 18.85 3.84
C ALA A 288 -1.94 19.40 2.48
N PHE A 289 -1.59 20.65 2.20
CA PHE A 289 -1.84 21.30 0.92
C PHE A 289 -0.51 21.66 0.28
N ASP A 290 -0.33 21.29 -0.98
CA ASP A 290 0.88 21.62 -1.75
C ASP A 290 0.87 23.12 -2.15
N SER A 291 -0.32 23.73 -2.30
CA SER A 291 -0.52 25.17 -2.55
C SER A 291 -1.86 25.60 -2.00
N PHE A 292 -1.96 26.85 -1.62
CA PHE A 292 -3.25 27.51 -1.37
C PHE A 292 -3.67 28.22 -2.67
N ALA A 293 -4.97 28.17 -3.00
CA ALA A 293 -5.48 29.05 -4.03
C ALA A 293 -5.20 30.51 -3.60
N ASP A 294 -4.77 31.34 -4.52
CA ASP A 294 -4.72 32.77 -4.29
C ASP A 294 -6.11 33.17 -3.80
N ASP A 295 -6.14 33.97 -2.72
CA ASP A 295 -7.39 34.47 -2.13
C ASP A 295 -8.28 34.97 -3.28
N PRO A 296 -9.48 34.41 -3.48
CA PRO A 296 -10.40 35.01 -4.42
C PRO A 296 -10.74 36.37 -3.85
N ALA A 297 -9.98 37.37 -4.30
CA ALA A 297 -10.07 38.74 -3.88
C ALA A 297 -11.50 39.15 -3.76
N GLY A 298 -11.83 39.64 -2.64
CA GLY A 298 -13.03 40.09 -2.12
C GLY A 298 -14.17 40.50 -3.04
#